data_a2b4763aed25dfafa487384f77911ee1
#
_entry.id   a2b4763aed25dfafa487384f77911ee1
#
_cell.length_a   1.000
_cell.length_b   1.000
_cell.length_c   1.000
_cell.angle_alpha   90.00
_cell.angle_beta   90.00
_cell.angle_gamma   90.00
#
_symmetry.space_group_name_H-M   'P 1'
#
loop_
_entity.id
_entity.type
_entity.pdbx_description
1 polymer ?
#
loop_
_entity_poly.entity_id
_entity_poly.type
_entity_poly.pdbx_seq_one_letter_code
_entity_poly.pdbx_strand_id
1 'polypeptide(L)'
;AGSLELGKNVLSGDQTFDSSKLFSRYYVVGQQSNSGSTHPVSVNGAFRYAEDSLVQRPRYYVEKLSGSPTAADLQQRSVLLAEYRRGQAQALHYTVQGWRQSDGSLWKVNRLCRVKDSILGVDAQYLITEVSFTKDSGGSKTQLTLMPPEAFVMMNESPDEAMAKKATKKAAAKTGSSRNYVKATVADAAWTGK
;
A
#
# COMPACT_ATOMS: atom_id res chain seq x y z
N ALA A 1 -17.46 -8.25 -11.16
CA ALA A 1 -16.10 -7.87 -11.57
C ALA A 1 -15.97 -8.16 -13.06
N GLY A 2 -15.52 -7.17 -13.82
CA GLY A 2 -15.30 -7.32 -15.25
C GLY A 2 -14.18 -8.29 -15.57
N SER A 3 -14.18 -8.82 -16.77
CA SER A 3 -13.06 -9.59 -17.30
C SER A 3 -12.64 -9.03 -18.65
N LEU A 4 -11.34 -9.03 -18.89
CA LEU A 4 -10.71 -8.71 -20.16
C LEU A 4 -10.16 -10.00 -20.76
N GLU A 5 -10.60 -10.31 -21.96
CA GLU A 5 -10.13 -11.50 -22.67
C GLU A 5 -9.77 -11.11 -24.09
N LEU A 6 -8.53 -11.37 -24.47
CA LEU A 6 -8.06 -11.12 -25.83
C LEU A 6 -8.87 -11.94 -26.84
N GLY A 7 -9.31 -11.28 -27.91
CA GLY A 7 -10.19 -11.89 -28.92
C GLY A 7 -11.69 -11.86 -28.60
N LYS A 8 -12.09 -11.36 -27.43
CA LYS A 8 -13.53 -11.19 -27.08
C LYS A 8 -13.92 -9.72 -26.97
N ASN A 9 -13.40 -9.03 -25.98
CA ASN A 9 -13.77 -7.65 -25.67
C ASN A 9 -12.60 -6.66 -25.73
N VAL A 10 -11.39 -7.14 -25.94
CA VAL A 10 -10.17 -6.34 -26.06
C VAL A 10 -9.92 -6.03 -27.52
N LEU A 11 -9.76 -4.73 -27.85
CA LEU A 11 -9.38 -4.25 -29.19
C LEU A 11 -7.88 -4.18 -29.35
N SER A 12 -7.18 -3.69 -28.33
CA SER A 12 -5.72 -3.64 -28.28
C SER A 12 -5.25 -3.70 -26.84
N GLY A 13 -4.06 -4.21 -26.63
CA GLY A 13 -3.41 -4.26 -25.33
C GLY A 13 -1.91 -4.10 -25.47
N ASP A 14 -1.30 -3.42 -24.52
CA ASP A 14 0.14 -3.29 -24.39
C ASP A 14 0.54 -3.35 -22.90
N GLN A 15 1.80 -3.68 -22.70
CA GLN A 15 2.40 -3.75 -21.37
C GLN A 15 3.59 -2.82 -21.29
N THR A 16 3.60 -1.97 -20.28
CA THR A 16 4.77 -1.19 -19.91
C THR A 16 5.47 -1.85 -18.73
N PHE A 17 6.79 -2.02 -18.85
CA PHE A 17 7.63 -2.55 -17.78
C PHE A 17 8.79 -1.59 -17.49
N ASP A 18 8.74 -0.94 -16.32
CA ASP A 18 9.78 -0.02 -15.87
C ASP A 18 10.68 -0.69 -14.81
N SER A 19 11.81 -1.20 -15.25
CA SER A 19 12.80 -1.83 -14.35
C SER A 19 13.66 -0.83 -13.58
N SER A 20 13.52 0.46 -13.82
CA SER A 20 14.34 1.50 -13.18
C SER A 20 14.20 1.52 -11.64
N LYS A 21 13.03 1.14 -11.15
CA LYS A 21 12.69 1.11 -9.71
C LYS A 21 12.83 -0.26 -9.07
N LEU A 22 13.25 -1.27 -9.83
CA LEU A 22 13.45 -2.63 -9.33
C LEU A 22 14.86 -2.84 -8.82
N PHE A 23 14.98 -3.61 -7.75
CA PHE A 23 16.24 -3.97 -7.10
C PHE A 23 16.29 -5.47 -6.87
N SER A 24 17.50 -6.05 -6.90
CA SER A 24 17.68 -7.48 -6.65
C SER A 24 17.48 -7.84 -5.18
N ARG A 25 17.78 -6.90 -4.28
CA ARG A 25 17.56 -7.08 -2.83
C ARG A 25 17.09 -5.80 -2.19
N TYR A 26 16.13 -5.96 -1.29
CA TYR A 26 15.53 -4.89 -0.49
C TYR A 26 15.89 -5.10 0.97
N TYR A 27 16.88 -4.37 1.45
CA TYR A 27 17.31 -4.42 2.83
C TYR A 27 16.49 -3.45 3.67
N VAL A 28 16.01 -3.93 4.79
CA VAL A 28 15.37 -3.09 5.81
C VAL A 28 16.18 -3.20 7.10
N VAL A 29 16.64 -2.04 7.58
CA VAL A 29 17.51 -1.92 8.75
C VAL A 29 16.74 -1.26 9.88
N GLY A 30 16.70 -1.91 11.04
CA GLY A 30 16.13 -1.34 12.26
C GLY A 30 17.17 -0.54 13.03
N GLN A 31 16.76 0.57 13.60
CA GLN A 31 17.59 1.31 14.54
C GLN A 31 17.17 0.91 15.95
N GLN A 32 18.05 0.23 16.67
CA GLN A 32 17.84 -0.12 18.06
C GLN A 32 18.44 0.98 18.94
N SER A 33 17.62 1.66 19.73
CA SER A 33 18.12 2.60 20.72
C SER A 33 18.47 1.82 21.99
N ASN A 34 19.74 1.76 22.33
CA ASN A 34 20.18 1.29 23.64
C ASN A 34 19.94 2.40 24.67
N SER A 35 18.80 2.35 25.34
CA SER A 35 18.63 3.16 26.54
C SER A 35 19.34 2.45 27.71
N GLY A 36 20.52 2.89 28.09
CA GLY A 36 21.11 2.51 29.36
C GLY A 36 22.56 2.03 29.39
N SER A 37 23.30 2.07 28.30
CA SER A 37 24.74 1.75 28.33
C SER A 37 25.61 2.97 28.04
N THR A 38 26.53 3.27 28.95
CA THR A 38 27.51 4.35 28.86
C THR A 38 28.63 4.09 27.86
N HIS A 39 28.60 3.00 27.11
CA HIS A 39 29.57 2.70 26.07
C HIS A 39 28.87 2.66 24.72
N PRO A 40 29.42 3.26 23.66
CA PRO A 40 28.93 3.11 22.32
C PRO A 40 29.20 1.70 21.83
N VAL A 41 28.38 0.75 22.28
CA VAL A 41 28.42 -0.60 21.71
C VAL A 41 27.92 -0.45 20.29
N SER A 42 28.70 -0.94 19.35
CA SER A 42 28.35 -1.03 17.94
C SER A 42 26.89 -1.48 17.79
N VAL A 43 26.05 -0.58 17.29
CA VAL A 43 24.66 -0.86 17.00
C VAL A 43 24.66 -1.85 15.84
N ASN A 44 24.73 -3.13 16.14
CA ASN A 44 24.39 -4.16 15.17
C ASN A 44 22.89 -4.01 14.87
N GLY A 45 22.58 -3.02 14.02
CA GLY A 45 21.23 -2.82 13.56
C GLY A 45 20.72 -4.14 12.96
N ALA A 46 19.70 -4.72 13.58
CA ALA A 46 19.06 -5.86 12.99
C ALA A 46 18.63 -5.49 11.57
N PHE A 47 18.96 -6.28 10.60
CA PHE A 47 18.49 -6.11 9.24
C PHE A 47 17.81 -7.38 8.74
N ARG A 48 16.91 -7.21 7.80
CA ARG A 48 16.30 -8.28 7.02
C ARG A 48 16.26 -7.84 5.57
N TYR A 49 16.13 -8.80 4.68
CA TYR A 49 16.00 -8.49 3.27
C TYR A 49 15.04 -9.45 2.57
N ALA A 50 14.50 -8.98 1.46
CA ALA A 50 13.79 -9.79 0.48
C ALA A 50 14.54 -9.73 -0.85
N GLU A 51 14.49 -10.81 -1.61
CA GLU A 51 15.09 -10.92 -2.94
C GLU A 51 14.02 -10.81 -4.03
N ASP A 52 14.36 -10.16 -5.11
CA ASP A 52 13.57 -10.15 -6.34
C ASP A 52 14.31 -10.88 -7.45
N SER A 53 13.80 -12.05 -7.82
CA SER A 53 14.40 -12.90 -8.85
C SER A 53 14.29 -12.31 -10.28
N LEU A 54 13.44 -11.31 -10.49
CA LEU A 54 13.33 -10.64 -11.79
C LEU A 54 14.57 -9.80 -12.12
N VAL A 55 15.32 -9.37 -11.11
CA VAL A 55 16.52 -8.55 -11.27
C VAL A 55 17.77 -9.38 -10.99
N GLN A 56 18.37 -9.90 -12.03
CA GLN A 56 19.60 -10.74 -11.91
C GLN A 56 20.85 -9.92 -11.58
N ARG A 57 20.91 -8.65 -12.06
CA ARG A 57 22.04 -7.76 -11.78
C ARG A 57 22.03 -7.31 -10.31
N PRO A 58 23.16 -7.40 -9.59
CA PRO A 58 23.24 -6.91 -8.21
C PRO A 58 22.89 -5.42 -8.12
N ARG A 59 21.78 -5.12 -7.50
CA ARG A 59 21.27 -3.77 -7.27
C ARG A 59 20.49 -3.77 -5.96
N TYR A 60 20.98 -3.03 -4.98
CA TYR A 60 20.48 -3.08 -3.62
C TYR A 60 19.73 -1.81 -3.26
N TYR A 61 18.63 -1.98 -2.55
CA TYR A 61 17.88 -0.90 -1.93
C TYR A 61 17.95 -1.05 -0.42
N VAL A 62 18.18 0.05 0.28
CA VAL A 62 18.28 0.05 1.75
C VAL A 62 17.29 1.06 2.31
N GLU A 63 16.39 0.60 3.17
CA GLU A 63 15.44 1.41 3.93
C GLU A 63 15.76 1.31 5.42
N LYS A 64 15.72 2.45 6.12
CA LYS A 64 15.84 2.49 7.58
C LYS A 64 14.47 2.64 8.19
N LEU A 65 14.15 1.78 9.15
CA LEU A 65 13.00 1.96 10.02
C LEU A 65 13.47 2.58 11.34
N SER A 66 12.78 3.64 11.73
CA SER A 66 12.94 4.27 13.04
C SER A 66 12.17 3.47 14.11
N GLY A 67 12.46 3.72 15.38
CA GLY A 67 11.88 2.98 16.50
C GLY A 67 12.67 1.70 16.84
N SER A 68 12.00 0.76 17.48
CA SER A 68 12.59 -0.53 17.84
C SER A 68 11.83 -1.66 17.15
N PRO A 69 11.96 -1.80 15.81
CA PRO A 69 11.25 -2.84 15.07
C PRO A 69 11.78 -4.23 15.47
N THR A 70 10.87 -5.20 15.52
CA THR A 70 11.24 -6.61 15.70
C THR A 70 11.81 -7.20 14.42
N ALA A 71 12.48 -8.34 14.51
CA ALA A 71 12.99 -9.05 13.34
C ALA A 71 11.84 -9.44 12.37
N ALA A 72 10.65 -9.72 12.89
CA ALA A 72 9.46 -10.01 12.09
C ALA A 72 8.97 -8.77 11.32
N ASP A 73 8.95 -7.60 11.96
CA ASP A 73 8.55 -6.34 11.31
C ASP A 73 9.49 -5.98 10.16
N LEU A 74 10.81 -6.15 10.37
CA LEU A 74 11.82 -5.92 9.33
C LEU A 74 11.64 -6.88 8.14
N GLN A 75 11.37 -8.17 8.42
CA GLN A 75 11.15 -9.16 7.37
C GLN A 75 9.88 -8.85 6.58
N GLN A 76 8.77 -8.59 7.27
CA GLN A 76 7.50 -8.24 6.63
C GLN A 76 7.65 -6.99 5.77
N ARG A 77 8.32 -5.97 6.28
CA ARG A 77 8.56 -4.72 5.54
C ARG A 77 9.41 -4.95 4.28
N SER A 78 10.45 -5.79 4.35
CA SER A 78 11.29 -6.08 3.19
C SER A 78 10.52 -6.79 2.07
N VAL A 79 9.66 -7.75 2.42
CA VAL A 79 8.79 -8.46 1.46
C VAL A 79 7.78 -7.51 0.83
N LEU A 80 7.06 -6.73 1.64
CA LEU A 80 6.08 -5.76 1.15
C LEU A 80 6.73 -4.72 0.22
N LEU A 81 7.95 -4.28 0.53
CA LEU A 81 8.68 -3.34 -0.29
C LEU A 81 9.03 -3.94 -1.67
N ALA A 82 9.45 -5.20 -1.70
CA ALA A 82 9.74 -5.90 -2.96
C ALA A 82 8.47 -6.07 -3.81
N GLU A 83 7.37 -6.51 -3.21
CA GLU A 83 6.07 -6.70 -3.88
C GLU A 83 5.52 -5.38 -4.41
N TYR A 84 5.53 -4.33 -3.59
CA TYR A 84 5.11 -2.99 -3.97
C TYR A 84 5.87 -2.47 -5.18
N ARG A 85 7.21 -2.55 -5.15
CA ARG A 85 8.06 -2.08 -6.24
C ARG A 85 7.88 -2.89 -7.51
N ARG A 86 7.70 -4.21 -7.39
CA ARG A 86 7.38 -5.09 -8.50
C ARG A 86 6.05 -4.72 -9.13
N GLY A 87 5.02 -4.48 -8.32
CA GLY A 87 3.73 -4.03 -8.79
C GLY A 87 3.78 -2.69 -9.52
N GLN A 88 4.57 -1.74 -8.99
CA GLN A 88 4.76 -0.42 -9.61
C GLN A 88 5.55 -0.46 -10.94
N ALA A 89 6.30 -1.52 -11.18
CA ALA A 89 7.06 -1.69 -12.41
C ALA A 89 6.22 -2.18 -13.59
N GLN A 90 5.02 -2.70 -13.34
CA GLN A 90 4.15 -3.28 -14.36
C GLN A 90 2.87 -2.47 -14.52
N ALA A 91 2.59 -2.03 -15.74
CA ALA A 91 1.31 -1.47 -16.11
C ALA A 91 0.81 -2.11 -17.41
N LEU A 92 -0.45 -2.47 -17.41
CA LEU A 92 -1.15 -2.99 -18.58
C LEU A 92 -2.11 -1.93 -19.09
N HIS A 93 -2.11 -1.68 -20.38
CA HIS A 93 -3.00 -0.75 -21.04
C HIS A 93 -3.87 -1.52 -22.02
N TYR A 94 -5.18 -1.47 -21.84
CA TYR A 94 -6.14 -2.13 -22.71
C TYR A 94 -7.16 -1.14 -23.26
N THR A 95 -7.44 -1.27 -24.55
CA THR A 95 -8.57 -0.59 -25.18
C THR A 95 -9.65 -1.61 -25.43
N VAL A 96 -10.86 -1.32 -24.91
CA VAL A 96 -12.05 -2.15 -25.11
C VAL A 96 -13.12 -1.40 -25.85
N GLN A 97 -13.99 -2.15 -26.53
CA GLN A 97 -15.13 -1.58 -27.24
C GLN A 97 -16.26 -1.21 -26.26
N GLY A 98 -16.80 -0.02 -26.43
CA GLY A 98 -17.90 0.48 -25.64
C GLY A 98 -17.46 0.98 -24.25
N TRP A 99 -18.40 1.53 -23.51
CA TRP A 99 -18.18 2.09 -22.17
C TRP A 99 -18.65 1.16 -21.06
N ARG A 100 -19.35 0.10 -21.44
CA ARG A 100 -19.97 -0.83 -20.50
C ARG A 100 -19.31 -2.19 -20.55
N GLN A 101 -19.29 -2.82 -19.41
CA GLN A 101 -18.90 -4.22 -19.24
C GLN A 101 -20.03 -5.15 -19.76
N SER A 102 -19.77 -6.44 -19.80
CA SER A 102 -20.75 -7.45 -20.23
C SER A 102 -22.02 -7.49 -19.37
N ASP A 103 -21.92 -7.05 -18.11
CA ASP A 103 -23.04 -6.94 -17.17
C ASP A 103 -23.83 -5.63 -17.30
N GLY A 104 -23.51 -4.78 -18.29
CA GLY A 104 -24.13 -3.49 -18.51
C GLY A 104 -23.61 -2.35 -17.63
N SER A 105 -22.77 -2.61 -16.64
CA SER A 105 -22.18 -1.59 -15.79
C SER A 105 -21.07 -0.83 -16.51
N LEU A 106 -20.82 0.43 -16.12
CA LEU A 106 -19.68 1.20 -16.61
C LEU A 106 -18.37 0.67 -15.98
N TRP A 107 -17.29 0.77 -16.73
CA TRP A 107 -15.97 0.57 -16.19
C TRP A 107 -15.69 1.59 -15.09
N LYS A 108 -15.13 1.14 -13.96
CA LYS A 108 -14.84 1.99 -12.79
C LYS A 108 -13.44 1.71 -12.28
N VAL A 109 -12.78 2.77 -11.84
CA VAL A 109 -11.49 2.67 -11.12
C VAL A 109 -11.66 1.94 -9.78
N ASN A 110 -10.57 1.45 -9.23
CA ASN A 110 -10.50 0.74 -7.96
C ASN A 110 -11.37 -0.54 -7.93
N ARG A 111 -11.42 -1.24 -9.05
CA ARG A 111 -12.07 -2.55 -9.19
C ARG A 111 -11.10 -3.58 -9.72
N LEU A 112 -11.16 -4.77 -9.15
CA LEU A 112 -10.40 -5.90 -9.66
C LEU A 112 -11.03 -6.39 -10.96
N CYS A 113 -10.18 -6.63 -11.96
CA CYS A 113 -10.53 -7.16 -13.26
C CYS A 113 -9.64 -8.36 -13.57
N ARG A 114 -10.23 -9.47 -13.99
CA ARG A 114 -9.44 -10.61 -14.47
C ARG A 114 -9.00 -10.31 -15.90
N VAL A 115 -7.70 -10.39 -16.13
CA VAL A 115 -7.09 -10.24 -17.45
C VAL A 115 -6.63 -11.61 -17.92
N LYS A 116 -7.04 -12.00 -19.13
CA LYS A 116 -6.59 -13.20 -19.80
C LYS A 116 -6.08 -12.83 -21.19
N ASP A 117 -4.77 -12.75 -21.31
CA ASP A 117 -4.08 -12.37 -22.53
C ASP A 117 -2.99 -13.40 -22.84
N SER A 118 -3.21 -14.19 -23.89
CA SER A 118 -2.29 -15.25 -24.28
C SER A 118 -1.03 -14.71 -24.97
N ILE A 119 -1.08 -13.51 -25.57
CA ILE A 119 0.07 -12.88 -26.24
C ILE A 119 1.03 -12.31 -25.21
N LEU A 120 0.50 -11.58 -24.22
CA LEU A 120 1.31 -11.05 -23.12
C LEU A 120 1.62 -12.09 -22.04
N GLY A 121 1.04 -13.29 -22.12
CA GLY A 121 1.22 -14.35 -21.13
C GLY A 121 0.59 -14.04 -19.77
N VAL A 122 -0.46 -13.23 -19.75
CA VAL A 122 -1.13 -12.76 -18.53
C VAL A 122 -2.40 -13.55 -18.29
N ASP A 123 -2.54 -14.18 -17.13
CA ASP A 123 -3.80 -14.73 -16.63
C ASP A 123 -3.89 -14.48 -15.11
N ALA A 124 -4.26 -13.27 -14.73
CA ALA A 124 -4.31 -12.88 -13.33
C ALA A 124 -5.35 -11.77 -13.08
N GLN A 125 -5.55 -11.42 -11.81
CA GLN A 125 -6.37 -10.29 -11.40
C GLN A 125 -5.51 -9.04 -11.31
N TYR A 126 -6.01 -7.95 -11.89
CA TYR A 126 -5.39 -6.63 -11.88
C TYR A 126 -6.38 -5.60 -11.33
N LEU A 127 -5.86 -4.55 -10.75
CA LEU A 127 -6.64 -3.41 -10.29
C LEU A 127 -6.72 -2.38 -11.41
N ILE A 128 -7.93 -1.92 -11.72
CA ILE A 128 -8.14 -0.81 -12.66
C ILE A 128 -7.77 0.49 -11.95
N THR A 129 -6.73 1.15 -12.44
CA THR A 129 -6.18 2.39 -11.86
C THR A 129 -6.68 3.63 -12.58
N GLU A 130 -6.91 3.51 -13.87
CA GLU A 130 -7.39 4.61 -14.70
C GLU A 130 -8.41 4.10 -15.73
N VAL A 131 -9.42 4.92 -15.98
CA VAL A 131 -10.46 4.66 -17.00
C VAL A 131 -10.65 5.93 -17.80
N SER A 132 -10.46 5.86 -19.10
CA SER A 132 -10.73 6.96 -20.04
C SER A 132 -11.78 6.52 -21.04
N PHE A 133 -12.86 7.30 -21.16
CA PHE A 133 -13.93 7.06 -22.11
C PHE A 133 -13.77 7.98 -23.33
N THR A 134 -13.69 7.40 -24.51
CA THR A 134 -13.60 8.13 -25.76
C THR A 134 -14.74 7.79 -26.71
N LYS A 135 -15.15 8.76 -27.50
CA LYS A 135 -16.12 8.58 -28.58
C LYS A 135 -15.64 9.34 -29.80
N ASP A 136 -15.40 8.62 -30.85
CA ASP A 136 -14.94 9.14 -32.14
C ASP A 136 -15.77 8.58 -33.31
N SER A 137 -15.38 8.86 -34.53
CA SER A 137 -16.02 8.32 -35.73
C SER A 137 -15.95 6.79 -35.81
N GLY A 138 -14.99 6.17 -35.15
CA GLY A 138 -14.85 4.71 -35.02
C GLY A 138 -15.68 4.09 -33.88
N GLY A 139 -16.53 4.90 -33.20
CA GLY A 139 -17.40 4.41 -32.13
C GLY A 139 -16.96 4.81 -30.73
N SER A 140 -17.57 4.16 -29.74
CA SER A 140 -17.25 4.35 -28.34
C SER A 140 -16.19 3.35 -27.89
N LYS A 141 -15.16 3.83 -27.21
CA LYS A 141 -14.05 3.01 -26.68
C LYS A 141 -13.76 3.38 -25.26
N THR A 142 -13.21 2.45 -24.51
CA THR A 142 -12.69 2.69 -23.16
C THR A 142 -11.24 2.25 -23.10
N GLN A 143 -10.39 3.15 -22.63
CA GLN A 143 -8.99 2.84 -22.31
C GLN A 143 -8.88 2.57 -20.80
N LEU A 144 -8.25 1.47 -20.47
CA LEU A 144 -8.07 1.01 -19.10
C LEU A 144 -6.58 0.88 -18.82
N THR A 145 -6.13 1.48 -17.73
CA THR A 145 -4.81 1.20 -17.15
C THR A 145 -5.01 0.28 -15.96
N LEU A 146 -4.27 -0.83 -15.95
CA LEU A 146 -4.35 -1.84 -14.91
C LEU A 146 -2.96 -2.09 -14.33
N MET A 147 -2.92 -2.28 -13.02
CA MET A 147 -1.68 -2.61 -12.31
C MET A 147 -1.93 -3.80 -11.37
N PRO A 148 -0.90 -4.58 -11.03
CA PRO A 148 -1.03 -5.61 -10.01
C PRO A 148 -1.54 -5.02 -8.70
N PRO A 149 -2.47 -5.67 -7.98
CA PRO A 149 -3.00 -5.14 -6.73
C PRO A 149 -1.92 -4.91 -5.66
N GLU A 150 -0.81 -5.64 -5.72
CA GLU A 150 0.37 -5.49 -4.86
C GLU A 150 1.02 -4.09 -4.99
N ALA A 151 0.84 -3.42 -6.13
CA ALA A 151 1.30 -2.05 -6.35
C ALA A 151 0.60 -1.03 -5.43
N PHE A 152 -0.50 -1.40 -4.81
CA PHE A 152 -1.33 -0.55 -3.96
C PHE A 152 -1.42 -1.05 -2.52
N VAL A 153 -0.69 -2.12 -2.19
CA VAL A 153 -0.52 -2.49 -0.79
C VAL A 153 0.09 -1.29 -0.09
N MET A 154 -0.72 -0.65 0.74
CA MET A 154 -0.33 0.54 1.45
C MET A 154 0.87 0.19 2.33
N MET A 155 2.03 0.69 1.94
CA MET A 155 3.22 0.74 2.82
C MET A 155 2.96 1.75 3.95
N ASN A 156 1.69 1.86 4.35
CA ASN A 156 1.23 2.78 5.36
C ASN A 156 1.71 2.36 6.72
N GLU A 157 2.27 3.34 7.34
CA GLU A 157 2.71 3.41 8.71
C GLU A 157 4.05 2.70 8.92
N SER A 158 5.08 3.54 8.95
CA SER A 158 6.27 3.16 9.70
C SER A 158 5.79 2.60 11.05
N PRO A 159 6.42 1.58 11.60
CA PRO A 159 6.09 1.07 12.95
C PRO A 159 5.97 2.17 13.99
N ASP A 160 6.66 3.29 13.78
CA ASP A 160 6.59 4.50 14.62
C ASP A 160 5.25 5.21 14.55
N GLU A 161 4.65 5.34 13.37
CA GLU A 161 3.32 5.96 13.24
C GLU A 161 2.24 5.06 13.85
N ALA A 162 2.37 3.73 13.70
CA ALA A 162 1.47 2.79 14.33
C ALA A 162 1.63 2.79 15.86
N MET A 163 2.86 2.92 16.38
CA MET A 163 3.13 3.06 17.82
C MET A 163 2.69 4.43 18.35
N ALA A 164 2.95 5.51 17.62
CA ALA A 164 2.49 6.84 17.98
C ALA A 164 0.96 6.91 18.05
N LYS A 165 0.24 6.30 17.11
CA LYS A 165 -1.23 6.19 17.15
C LYS A 165 -1.73 5.32 18.30
N LYS A 166 -1.02 4.23 18.66
CA LYS A 166 -1.33 3.42 19.84
C LYS A 166 -1.05 4.18 21.13
N ALA A 167 0.03 4.94 21.20
CA ALA A 167 0.39 5.75 22.37
C ALA A 167 -0.62 6.90 22.59
N THR A 168 -1.00 7.61 21.52
CA THR A 168 -2.02 8.66 21.60
C THR A 168 -3.40 8.10 21.96
N LYS A 169 -3.77 6.92 21.45
CA LYS A 169 -5.03 6.25 21.82
C LYS A 169 -5.02 5.78 23.26
N LYS A 170 -3.86 5.33 23.78
CA LYS A 170 -3.68 4.94 25.20
C LYS A 170 -3.64 6.15 26.14
N ALA A 171 -3.08 7.28 25.69
CA ALA A 171 -3.10 8.54 26.43
C ALA A 171 -4.51 9.14 26.48
N ALA A 172 -5.26 9.12 25.37
CA ALA A 172 -6.65 9.56 25.33
C ALA A 172 -7.58 8.70 26.22
N ALA A 173 -7.34 7.39 26.27
CA ALA A 173 -8.08 6.49 27.14
C ALA A 173 -7.78 6.73 28.65
N LYS A 174 -6.53 7.12 28.99
CA LYS A 174 -6.18 7.51 30.37
C LYS A 174 -6.76 8.87 30.77
N THR A 175 -6.84 9.82 29.85
CA THR A 175 -7.41 11.16 30.11
C THR A 175 -8.94 11.09 30.24
N GLY A 176 -9.59 10.14 29.56
CA GLY A 176 -11.04 9.88 29.71
C GLY A 176 -11.44 9.33 31.09
N SER A 177 -10.54 8.60 31.76
CA SER A 177 -10.79 8.07 33.13
C SER A 177 -10.59 9.10 34.21
N SER A 178 -9.89 10.21 33.94
CA SER A 178 -9.64 11.26 34.93
C SER A 178 -10.74 12.33 35.01
N ARG A 179 -11.70 12.33 34.08
CA ARG A 179 -12.77 13.33 34.07
C ARG A 179 -13.99 13.01 34.99
N ASN A 180 -13.99 11.86 35.67
CA ASN A 180 -15.10 11.49 36.54
C ASN A 180 -14.93 11.92 37.99
N TYR A 181 -13.88 12.69 38.33
CA TYR A 181 -13.64 13.11 39.71
C TYR A 181 -13.90 14.58 40.02
N VAL A 182 -14.46 15.36 39.09
CA VAL A 182 -14.81 16.76 39.37
C VAL A 182 -16.29 16.98 39.11
N LYS A 183 -17.15 16.14 39.73
CA LYS A 183 -18.59 16.36 39.69
C LYS A 183 -19.28 16.05 41.02
N ALA A 184 -18.65 16.46 42.12
CA ALA A 184 -19.32 16.39 43.43
C ALA A 184 -18.67 17.37 44.39
N THR A 185 -18.84 18.67 44.20
CA THR A 185 -18.74 19.65 45.30
C THR A 185 -19.03 21.07 44.78
N VAL A 186 -20.20 21.30 44.22
CA VAL A 186 -20.80 22.63 44.17
C VAL A 186 -22.33 22.43 44.25
N ALA A 187 -22.78 21.99 45.40
CA ALA A 187 -24.19 22.09 45.76
C ALA A 187 -24.26 22.09 47.28
N ASP A 188 -23.87 23.18 47.91
CA ASP A 188 -24.31 23.58 49.22
C ASP A 188 -23.63 24.93 49.57
N ALA A 189 -24.09 25.95 48.92
CA ALA A 189 -23.99 27.31 49.43
C ALA A 189 -25.40 27.90 49.36
N ALA A 190 -26.21 27.58 50.35
CA ALA A 190 -27.47 28.25 50.56
C ALA A 190 -27.19 29.74 50.76
N TRP A 191 -27.68 30.55 49.86
CA TRP A 191 -27.74 31.98 49.98
C TRP A 191 -28.85 32.31 50.98
N THR A 192 -28.51 32.64 52.20
CA THR A 192 -29.43 33.28 53.15
C THR A 192 -29.30 34.79 53.03
N GLY A 193 -30.21 35.39 52.24
CA GLY A 193 -30.40 36.84 52.21
C GLY A 193 -30.95 37.35 53.53
N LYS A 194 -30.36 38.44 53.98
CA LYS A 194 -30.97 39.55 54.72
C LYS A 194 -30.32 40.83 54.26
#